data_92de767d29cba3297230d53a66b933db
#
_entry.id   92de767d29cba3297230d53a66b933db
#
_cell.length_a   1.000
_cell.length_b   1.000
_cell.length_c   1.000
_cell.angle_alpha   90.00
_cell.angle_beta   90.00
_cell.angle_gamma   90.00
#
_symmetry.space_group_name_H-M   'P 1'
#
loop_
_entity.id
_entity.type
_entity.pdbx_description
1 polymer ?
#
loop_
_entity_poly.entity_id
_entity_poly.type
_entity_poly.pdbx_seq_one_letter_code
_entity_poly.pdbx_strand_id
1 'polypeptide(L)'
;MKLYLKKSHYNTILAHCTAGLPNESCGLLAGKKEDEEITVTKVYLLTNIDASREHFSMDPKEQLAALKDARANGDKIIGNFHSHPESPSRPSEEDK
;
A
#
# COMPACT_ATOMS: atom_id res chain seq x y z
N MET A 1 6.84 9.35 -15.83
CA MET A 1 6.62 9.51 -14.38
C MET A 1 7.54 8.57 -13.62
N LYS A 2 8.14 9.07 -12.56
CA LYS A 2 9.03 8.26 -11.73
C LYS A 2 8.47 8.10 -10.35
N LEU A 3 8.61 6.90 -9.82
CA LEU A 3 8.16 6.58 -8.48
C LEU A 3 9.39 6.21 -7.65
N TYR A 4 9.59 6.92 -6.57
CA TYR A 4 10.70 6.65 -5.65
C TYR A 4 10.17 5.93 -4.43
N LEU A 5 10.61 4.70 -4.25
CA LEU A 5 10.19 3.87 -3.13
C LEU A 5 11.44 3.33 -2.46
N LYS A 6 11.61 3.67 -1.19
CA LYS A 6 12.75 3.17 -0.45
C LYS A 6 12.69 1.65 -0.31
N LYS A 7 13.85 1.03 -0.30
CA LYS A 7 13.92 -0.41 -0.14
C LYS A 7 13.28 -0.86 1.17
N SER A 8 13.41 -0.06 2.22
CA SER A 8 12.79 -0.38 3.49
C SER A 8 11.27 -0.40 3.37
N HIS A 9 10.71 0.52 2.62
CA HIS A 9 9.27 0.54 2.38
C HIS A 9 8.83 -0.67 1.57
N TYR A 10 9.60 -1.00 0.55
CA TYR A 10 9.31 -2.18 -0.27
C TYR A 10 9.32 -3.45 0.59
N ASN A 11 10.33 -3.57 1.45
CA ASN A 11 10.43 -4.74 2.31
C ASN A 11 9.26 -4.81 3.30
N THR A 12 8.81 -3.67 3.78
CA THR A 12 7.67 -3.60 4.68
C THR A 12 6.41 -4.11 3.97
N ILE A 13 6.19 -3.67 2.73
CA ILE A 13 5.04 -4.12 1.94
C ILE A 13 5.12 -5.62 1.72
N LEU A 14 6.30 -6.10 1.35
CA LEU A 14 6.48 -7.51 1.04
C LEU A 14 6.22 -8.37 2.27
N ALA A 15 6.72 -7.95 3.42
CA ALA A 15 6.51 -8.69 4.66
C ALA A 15 5.03 -8.72 5.03
N HIS A 16 4.32 -7.61 4.84
CA HIS A 16 2.90 -7.55 5.13
C HIS A 16 2.12 -8.50 4.23
N CYS A 17 2.44 -8.49 2.94
CA CYS A 17 1.76 -9.36 1.99
C CYS A 17 2.04 -10.84 2.26
N THR A 18 3.27 -11.14 2.64
CA THR A 18 3.64 -12.51 2.96
C THR A 18 2.93 -13.00 4.21
N ALA A 19 2.87 -12.14 5.23
CA ALA A 19 2.22 -12.49 6.49
C ALA A 19 0.72 -12.69 6.32
N GLY A 20 0.13 -12.05 5.33
CA GLY A 20 -1.31 -12.14 5.11
C GLY A 20 -1.75 -13.34 4.30
N LEU A 21 -0.80 -14.09 3.72
CA LEU A 21 -1.17 -15.25 2.93
C LEU A 21 -2.00 -16.22 3.74
N PRO A 22 -2.98 -16.89 3.11
CA PRO A 22 -3.32 -16.89 1.68
C PRO A 22 -4.30 -15.79 1.27
N ASN A 23 -4.62 -14.88 2.14
CA ASN A 23 -5.56 -13.80 1.83
C ASN A 23 -4.85 -12.65 1.16
N GLU A 24 -5.60 -11.83 0.43
CA GLU A 24 -5.04 -10.62 -0.13
C GLU A 24 -4.71 -9.64 0.99
N SER A 25 -3.58 -8.97 0.83
CA SER A 25 -3.17 -7.93 1.76
C SER A 25 -3.25 -6.59 1.04
N CYS A 26 -3.44 -5.54 1.81
CA CYS A 26 -3.63 -4.23 1.22
C CYS A 26 -3.03 -3.14 2.09
N GLY A 27 -2.91 -1.96 1.52
CA GLY A 27 -2.42 -0.82 2.25
C GLY A 27 -2.44 0.43 1.39
N LEU A 28 -1.96 1.52 1.97
CA LEU A 28 -1.92 2.80 1.31
C LEU A 28 -0.50 3.33 1.29
N LEU A 29 -0.22 4.13 0.29
CA LEU A 29 1.07 4.80 0.15
C LEU A 29 0.85 6.29 0.27
N ALA A 30 1.66 6.93 1.11
CA ALA A 30 1.62 8.37 1.27
C ALA A 30 2.92 8.96 0.79
N GLY A 31 2.86 10.18 0.30
CA GLY A 31 4.07 10.83 -0.16
C GLY A 31 3.79 12.15 -0.83
N LYS A 32 4.72 12.56 -1.66
CA LYS A 32 4.66 13.82 -2.36
C LYS A 32 4.77 13.59 -3.85
N LYS A 33 4.00 14.38 -4.58
CA LYS A 33 4.04 14.33 -6.03
C LYS A 33 4.49 15.70 -6.54
N GLU A 34 5.58 15.71 -7.29
CA GLU A 34 6.11 16.94 -7.86
C GLU A 34 6.43 16.69 -9.31
N ASP A 35 5.82 17.49 -10.19
CA ASP A 35 5.98 17.33 -11.62
C ASP A 35 5.63 15.89 -12.01
N GLU A 36 6.59 15.13 -12.51
CA GLU A 36 6.34 13.75 -12.88
C GLU A 36 7.00 12.77 -11.94
N GLU A 37 7.34 13.23 -10.74
CA GLU A 37 8.01 12.38 -9.77
C GLU A 37 7.14 12.22 -8.54
N ILE A 38 7.04 10.98 -8.09
CA ILE A 38 6.29 10.64 -6.89
C ILE A 38 7.25 10.02 -5.90
N THR A 39 7.32 10.57 -4.70
CA THR A 39 8.17 10.05 -3.64
C THR A 39 7.31 9.49 -2.53
N VAL A 40 7.46 8.20 -2.27
CA VAL A 40 6.75 7.56 -1.17
C VAL A 40 7.49 7.86 0.12
N THR A 41 6.80 8.46 1.07
CA THR A 41 7.40 8.81 2.35
C THR A 41 6.91 7.91 3.47
N LYS A 42 5.78 7.25 3.29
CA LYS A 42 5.25 6.39 4.32
C LYS A 42 4.33 5.33 3.72
N VAL A 43 4.34 4.17 4.33
CA VAL A 43 3.51 3.03 3.94
C VAL A 43 2.56 2.75 5.09
N TYR A 44 1.28 2.59 4.79
CA TYR A 44 0.27 2.23 5.78
C TYR A 44 -0.20 0.82 5.51
N LEU A 45 0.00 -0.06 6.48
CA LEU A 45 -0.40 -1.45 6.37
C LEU A 45 -1.81 -1.58 6.92
N LEU A 46 -2.74 -1.93 6.05
CA LEU A 46 -4.15 -1.97 6.43
C LEU A 46 -4.64 -3.41 6.51
N THR A 47 -5.75 -3.56 7.21
CA THR A 47 -6.38 -4.85 7.39
C THR A 47 -7.33 -5.10 6.23
N ASN A 48 -7.28 -6.31 5.68
CA ASN A 48 -8.26 -6.77 4.71
C ASN A 48 -9.43 -7.35 5.49
N ILE A 49 -10.51 -6.58 5.63
CA ILE A 49 -11.65 -7.02 6.41
C ILE A 49 -12.47 -8.10 5.72
N ASP A 50 -12.23 -8.31 4.43
CA ASP A 50 -12.86 -9.41 3.72
C ASP A 50 -12.18 -10.74 4.00
N ALA A 51 -10.92 -10.70 4.42
CA ALA A 51 -10.14 -11.89 4.69
C ALA A 51 -10.26 -12.90 3.56
N SER A 52 -10.17 -12.43 2.31
CA SER A 52 -10.41 -13.24 1.14
C SER A 52 -9.14 -13.43 0.33
N ARG A 53 -9.08 -14.54 -0.40
CA ARG A 53 -7.98 -14.81 -1.31
C ARG A 53 -8.13 -14.08 -2.64
N GLU A 54 -9.34 -13.64 -2.94
CA GLU A 54 -9.65 -13.04 -4.24
C GLU A 54 -10.09 -11.59 -4.15
N HIS A 55 -10.44 -11.15 -2.97
CA HIS A 55 -10.96 -9.80 -2.77
C HIS A 55 -10.33 -9.16 -1.56
N PHE A 56 -10.38 -7.86 -1.51
CA PHE A 56 -9.99 -7.18 -0.31
C PHE A 56 -10.88 -5.97 -0.10
N SER A 57 -11.08 -5.62 1.15
CA SER A 57 -11.75 -4.39 1.55
C SER A 57 -10.95 -3.79 2.67
N MET A 58 -10.58 -2.55 2.50
CA MET A 58 -9.84 -1.84 3.54
C MET A 58 -10.80 -1.37 4.62
N ASP A 59 -10.38 -1.51 5.88
CA ASP A 59 -11.17 -1.01 6.99
C ASP A 59 -11.31 0.51 6.85
N PRO A 60 -12.54 1.03 6.77
CA PRO A 60 -12.72 2.48 6.60
C PRO A 60 -12.09 3.31 7.72
N LYS A 61 -12.08 2.79 8.93
CA LYS A 61 -11.48 3.51 10.05
C LYS A 61 -9.98 3.61 9.89
N GLU A 62 -9.35 2.54 9.40
CA GLU A 62 -7.92 2.55 9.16
C GLU A 62 -7.57 3.46 8.00
N GLN A 63 -8.41 3.47 6.97
CA GLN A 63 -8.20 4.37 5.85
C GLN A 63 -8.25 5.82 6.28
N LEU A 64 -9.24 6.15 7.11
CA LEU A 64 -9.39 7.52 7.58
C LEU A 64 -8.21 7.93 8.46
N ALA A 65 -7.76 7.02 9.32
CA ALA A 65 -6.61 7.30 10.18
C ALA A 65 -5.36 7.53 9.35
N ALA A 66 -5.16 6.74 8.30
CA ALA A 66 -4.00 6.90 7.43
C ALA A 66 -4.06 8.25 6.71
N LEU A 67 -5.24 8.62 6.23
CA LEU A 67 -5.41 9.88 5.53
C LEU A 67 -5.10 11.06 6.45
N LYS A 68 -5.61 11.01 7.66
CA LYS A 68 -5.36 12.08 8.63
C LYS A 68 -3.89 12.17 9.00
N ASP A 69 -3.25 11.03 9.18
CA ASP A 69 -1.84 11.01 9.53
C ASP A 69 -0.98 11.57 8.39
N ALA A 70 -1.29 11.18 7.16
CA ALA A 70 -0.55 11.69 6.01
C ALA A 70 -0.68 13.21 5.92
N ARG A 71 -1.89 13.72 6.09
CA ARG A 71 -2.11 15.17 6.03
C ARG A 71 -1.37 15.90 7.15
N ALA A 72 -1.33 15.31 8.32
CA ALA A 72 -0.63 15.92 9.45
C ALA A 72 0.86 16.00 9.18
N ASN A 73 1.38 15.11 8.37
CA ASN A 73 2.81 15.11 8.02
C ASN A 73 3.12 15.91 6.77
N GLY A 74 2.12 16.59 6.21
CA GLY A 74 2.33 17.36 5.00
C GLY A 74 2.35 16.53 3.74
N ASP A 75 1.93 15.27 3.83
CA ASP A 75 1.88 14.36 2.70
C ASP A 75 0.45 14.14 2.27
N LYS A 76 0.26 13.31 1.26
CA LYS A 76 -1.06 12.91 0.84
C LYS A 76 -1.01 11.45 0.39
N ILE A 77 -2.18 10.85 0.34
CA ILE A 77 -2.27 9.47 -0.15
C ILE A 77 -2.10 9.52 -1.67
N ILE A 78 -1.07 8.84 -2.15
CA ILE A 78 -0.72 8.85 -3.57
C ILE A 78 -1.03 7.55 -4.28
N GLY A 79 -1.44 6.52 -3.53
CA GLY A 79 -1.79 5.26 -4.14
C GLY A 79 -2.09 4.21 -3.10
N ASN A 80 -2.37 3.03 -3.58
CA ASN A 80 -2.59 1.89 -2.71
C ASN A 80 -1.83 0.69 -3.26
N PHE A 81 -1.75 -0.35 -2.45
CA PHE A 81 -1.16 -1.60 -2.90
C PHE A 81 -2.02 -2.75 -2.41
N HIS A 82 -1.92 -3.86 -3.12
CA HIS A 82 -2.56 -5.09 -2.68
C HIS A 82 -1.82 -6.26 -3.31
N SER A 83 -1.89 -7.39 -2.63
CA SER A 83 -1.26 -8.60 -3.12
C SER A 83 -2.26 -9.41 -3.93
N HIS A 84 -1.72 -10.33 -4.71
CA HIS A 84 -2.52 -11.27 -5.50
C HIS A 84 -2.05 -12.68 -5.18
N PRO A 85 -2.50 -13.25 -4.07
CA PRO A 85 -1.97 -14.56 -3.62
C PRO A 85 -2.15 -15.69 -4.61
N GLU A 86 -3.15 -15.57 -5.48
CA GLU A 86 -3.39 -16.61 -6.48
C GLU A 86 -2.49 -16.45 -7.69
N SER A 87 -1.86 -15.31 -7.81
CA SER A 87 -1.00 -15.00 -8.92
C SER A 87 0.42 -15.34 -8.52
N PRO A 88 1.04 -16.25 -9.22
CA PRO A 88 2.40 -16.56 -8.83
C PRO A 88 3.28 -15.38 -9.09
N SER A 89 4.11 -15.17 -8.23
CA SER A 89 5.36 -14.66 -8.60
C SER A 89 5.65 -13.22 -8.61
N ARG A 90 4.80 -12.34 -8.78
CA ARG A 90 5.35 -10.99 -8.82
C ARG A 90 4.42 -9.96 -8.28
N PRO A 91 5.03 -8.86 -7.81
CA PRO A 91 4.25 -7.75 -7.35
C PRO A 91 3.37 -7.26 -8.48
N SER A 92 2.29 -6.65 -8.09
CA SER A 92 1.37 -6.12 -9.06
C SER A 92 2.03 -5.03 -9.88
N GLU A 93 1.97 -5.17 -11.18
CA GLU A 93 2.52 -4.18 -12.08
C GLU A 93 1.76 -2.89 -12.03
N GLU A 94 0.50 -3.02 -11.79
CA GLU A 94 -0.36 -1.86 -11.73
C GLU A 94 -0.01 -0.96 -10.57
N ASP A 95 0.70 -1.45 -9.62
CA ASP A 95 1.07 -0.65 -8.48
C ASP A 95 2.20 0.31 -8.77
N LYS A 96 2.67 0.27 -9.95
CA LYS A 96 3.73 1.16 -10.33
C LYS A 96 3.19 2.44 -10.90
#